data_e94e163e5baf3e64ff2aeeafd1c9612f
#
_entry.id   e94e163e5baf3e64ff2aeeafd1c9612f
#
_cell.length_a   1.000
_cell.length_b   1.000
_cell.length_c   1.000
_cell.angle_alpha   90.00
_cell.angle_beta   90.00
_cell.angle_gamma   90.00
#
_symmetry.space_group_name_H-M   'P 1'
#
loop_
_entity.id
_entity.type
_entity.pdbx_description
1 polymer ?
#
loop_
_entity_poly.entity_id
_entity_poly.type
_entity_poly.pdbx_seq_one_letter_code
_entity_poly.pdbx_strand_id
1 'polypeptide(L)'
;HLLNQVMQTASLMDKRRELLLPIEGEVLEIGFGTGLNIPFYGNVDVLYALEPNPDIYHLAVERVQHAPFHVKHVQAHAEKLPFADQSLDHVVSTWTLCSIARLDQALAEIYRVLKPTGTLHLVEHVKHPNSVKIQSLQTLLTPIQKRIGDGCHLNRDIERSLQQAKFKFIEKQYFDAEGIPSIAQKMLMARVQKLNFEITD
;
A
#
# COMPACT_ATOMS: atom_id res chain seq x y z
N HIS A 1 10.79 12.28 10.21
CA HIS A 1 10.65 13.59 9.50
C HIS A 1 11.15 13.53 8.06
N LEU A 2 12.36 13.02 7.77
CA LEU A 2 12.96 13.01 6.44
C LEU A 2 12.14 12.15 5.43
N LEU A 3 11.76 10.94 5.81
CA LEU A 3 10.91 10.05 5.00
C LEU A 3 9.59 10.72 4.63
N ASN A 4 8.95 11.38 5.60
CA ASN A 4 7.68 12.08 5.38
C ASN A 4 7.82 13.24 4.37
N GLN A 5 8.97 13.92 4.33
CA GLN A 5 9.24 14.98 3.34
C GLN A 5 9.45 14.40 1.93
N VAL A 6 10.22 13.31 1.81
CA VAL A 6 10.45 12.63 0.53
C VAL A 6 9.13 12.11 -0.05
N MET A 7 8.22 11.62 0.80
CA MET A 7 6.89 11.10 0.41
C MET A 7 5.90 12.19 0.00
N GLN A 8 6.26 13.48 0.12
CA GLN A 8 5.44 14.64 -0.24
C GLN A 8 5.91 15.38 -1.50
N THR A 9 6.77 14.77 -2.33
CA THR A 9 7.12 15.35 -3.64
C THR A 9 5.88 15.47 -4.53
N ALA A 10 5.82 16.49 -5.39
CA ALA A 10 4.68 16.74 -6.26
C ALA A 10 4.31 15.51 -7.10
N SER A 11 5.32 14.85 -7.67
CA SER A 11 5.14 13.63 -8.48
C SER A 11 4.48 12.50 -7.69
N LEU A 12 4.87 12.26 -6.44
CA LEU A 12 4.28 11.22 -5.60
C LEU A 12 2.86 11.59 -5.14
N MET A 13 2.60 12.87 -4.91
CA MET A 13 1.26 13.36 -4.57
C MET A 13 0.29 13.23 -5.74
N ASP A 14 0.75 13.46 -6.97
CA ASP A 14 -0.06 13.23 -8.18
C ASP A 14 -0.40 11.73 -8.34
N LYS A 15 0.54 10.85 -8.07
CA LYS A 15 0.28 9.39 -8.08
C LYS A 15 -0.70 8.94 -7.00
N ARG A 16 -0.68 9.57 -5.81
CA ARG A 16 -1.71 9.36 -4.79
C ARG A 16 -3.09 9.77 -5.31
N ARG A 17 -3.19 10.96 -5.91
CA ARG A 17 -4.44 11.46 -6.47
C ARG A 17 -4.99 10.54 -7.55
N GLU A 18 -4.15 10.13 -8.50
CA GLU A 18 -4.53 9.21 -9.58
C GLU A 18 -5.06 7.87 -9.04
N LEU A 19 -4.43 7.34 -7.98
CA LEU A 19 -4.81 6.07 -7.36
C LEU A 19 -6.11 6.18 -6.57
N LEU A 20 -6.28 7.25 -5.76
CA LEU A 20 -7.25 7.31 -4.66
C LEU A 20 -8.55 8.03 -5.03
N LEU A 21 -8.50 9.00 -5.95
CA LEU A 21 -9.67 9.81 -6.32
C LEU A 21 -10.88 8.98 -6.76
N PRO A 22 -10.75 7.87 -7.51
CA PRO A 22 -11.89 7.07 -7.96
C PRO A 22 -12.40 6.07 -6.92
N ILE A 23 -11.88 6.07 -5.69
CA ILE A 23 -12.27 5.11 -4.64
C ILE A 23 -13.50 5.63 -3.92
N GLU A 24 -14.49 4.74 -3.72
CA GLU A 24 -15.77 5.00 -3.06
C GLU A 24 -16.06 3.90 -2.02
N GLY A 25 -17.06 4.13 -1.14
CA GLY A 25 -17.53 3.12 -0.20
C GLY A 25 -16.64 2.89 1.03
N GLU A 26 -16.55 1.65 1.50
CA GLU A 26 -15.78 1.26 2.69
C GLU A 26 -14.35 0.89 2.33
N VAL A 27 -13.40 1.65 2.86
CA VAL A 27 -11.98 1.58 2.52
C VAL A 27 -11.13 1.24 3.74
N LEU A 28 -10.22 0.28 3.62
CA LEU A 28 -9.14 0.02 4.57
C LEU A 28 -7.82 0.54 3.99
N GLU A 29 -7.19 1.48 4.67
CA GLU A 29 -5.81 1.89 4.36
C GLU A 29 -4.82 1.20 5.29
N ILE A 30 -3.91 0.41 4.72
CA ILE A 30 -2.85 -0.31 5.44
C ILE A 30 -1.61 0.57 5.51
N GLY A 31 -1.06 0.76 6.72
CA GLY A 31 0.05 1.68 6.97
C GLY A 31 -0.36 3.13 6.79
N PHE A 32 -1.43 3.50 7.46
CA PHE A 32 -2.02 4.85 7.37
C PHE A 32 -1.01 5.97 7.69
N GLY A 33 -0.09 5.70 8.60
CA GLY A 33 0.98 6.62 8.95
C GLY A 33 0.47 7.97 9.43
N THR A 34 0.94 9.04 8.81
CA THR A 34 0.55 10.42 9.15
C THR A 34 -0.67 10.94 8.39
N GLY A 35 -1.41 10.07 7.67
CA GLY A 35 -2.65 10.44 6.98
C GLY A 35 -2.45 11.25 5.69
N LEU A 36 -1.33 11.07 4.99
CA LEU A 36 -1.02 11.81 3.75
C LEU A 36 -2.00 11.54 2.61
N ASN A 37 -2.73 10.45 2.67
CA ASN A 37 -3.70 10.06 1.64
C ASN A 37 -5.06 10.77 1.78
N ILE A 38 -5.43 11.22 2.97
CA ILE A 38 -6.75 11.83 3.26
C ILE A 38 -7.20 12.85 2.21
N PRO A 39 -6.36 13.82 1.77
CA PRO A 39 -6.81 14.86 0.83
C PRO A 39 -7.11 14.35 -0.59
N PHE A 40 -6.78 13.10 -0.90
CA PHE A 40 -6.90 12.55 -2.24
C PHE A 40 -8.04 11.55 -2.43
N TYR A 41 -8.65 11.09 -1.33
CA TYR A 41 -9.86 10.27 -1.42
C TYR A 41 -11.05 11.09 -1.94
N GLY A 42 -11.83 10.47 -2.81
CA GLY A 42 -13.04 11.06 -3.36
C GLY A 42 -14.26 10.85 -2.45
N ASN A 43 -15.19 10.00 -2.88
CA ASN A 43 -16.48 9.79 -2.22
C ASN A 43 -16.46 8.55 -1.29
N VAL A 44 -15.57 8.57 -0.31
CA VAL A 44 -15.43 7.48 0.69
C VAL A 44 -16.47 7.63 1.79
N ASP A 45 -17.17 6.57 2.15
CA ASP A 45 -18.12 6.55 3.26
C ASP A 45 -17.40 6.44 4.61
N VAL A 46 -16.52 5.46 4.72
CA VAL A 46 -15.70 5.21 5.90
C VAL A 46 -14.29 4.79 5.50
N LEU A 47 -13.30 5.46 6.08
CA LEU A 47 -11.89 5.07 5.99
C LEU A 47 -11.43 4.41 7.29
N TYR A 48 -11.12 3.12 7.23
CA TYR A 48 -10.46 2.41 8.31
C TYR A 48 -8.95 2.62 8.20
N ALA A 49 -8.39 3.42 9.11
CA ALA A 49 -6.98 3.79 9.16
C ALA A 49 -6.19 2.75 9.97
N LEU A 50 -5.60 1.74 9.29
CA LEU A 50 -4.80 0.71 9.95
C LEU A 50 -3.39 1.24 10.21
N GLU A 51 -3.09 1.50 11.48
CA GLU A 51 -1.77 1.91 11.95
C GLU A 51 -1.48 1.23 13.29
N PRO A 52 -0.52 0.30 13.36
CA PRO A 52 -0.22 -0.41 14.60
C PRO A 52 0.44 0.46 15.65
N ASN A 53 1.14 1.53 15.24
CA ASN A 53 1.84 2.44 16.16
C ASN A 53 0.97 3.66 16.49
N PRO A 54 0.45 3.78 17.74
CA PRO A 54 -0.39 4.90 18.13
C PRO A 54 0.33 6.26 18.09
N ASP A 55 1.65 6.29 18.28
CA ASP A 55 2.43 7.53 18.24
C ASP A 55 2.50 8.08 16.80
N ILE A 56 2.59 7.18 15.81
CA ILE A 56 2.54 7.57 14.40
C ILE A 56 1.14 8.06 14.04
N TYR A 57 0.09 7.33 14.45
CA TYR A 57 -1.28 7.75 14.22
C TYR A 57 -1.58 9.11 14.86
N HIS A 58 -1.01 9.39 16.03
CA HIS A 58 -1.19 10.69 16.69
C HIS A 58 -0.76 11.88 15.80
N LEU A 59 0.24 11.68 14.93
CA LEU A 59 0.67 12.70 13.97
C LEU A 59 -0.34 12.94 12.82
N ALA A 60 -1.33 12.06 12.67
CA ALA A 60 -2.39 12.19 11.67
C ALA A 60 -3.64 12.90 12.22
N VAL A 61 -3.78 13.09 13.53
CA VAL A 61 -5.02 13.54 14.19
C VAL A 61 -5.57 14.83 13.59
N GLU A 62 -4.72 15.81 13.29
CA GLU A 62 -5.16 17.06 12.67
C GLU A 62 -5.78 16.82 11.29
N ARG A 63 -5.18 15.96 10.46
CA ARG A 63 -5.72 15.60 9.13
C ARG A 63 -7.02 14.82 9.24
N VAL A 64 -7.09 13.91 10.23
CA VAL A 64 -8.29 13.12 10.50
C VAL A 64 -9.46 14.02 10.91
N GLN A 65 -9.23 15.04 11.75
CA GLN A 65 -10.26 16.00 12.16
C GLN A 65 -10.82 16.84 11.01
N HIS A 66 -10.02 17.07 9.96
CA HIS A 66 -10.41 17.85 8.78
C HIS A 66 -10.82 16.95 7.59
N ALA A 67 -10.88 15.63 7.77
CA ALA A 67 -11.33 14.72 6.72
C ALA A 67 -12.82 14.94 6.40
N PRO A 68 -13.22 14.96 5.10
CA PRO A 68 -14.61 15.15 4.72
C PRO A 68 -15.47 13.89 4.88
N PHE A 69 -14.90 12.80 5.36
CA PHE A 69 -15.53 11.50 5.59
C PHE A 69 -15.14 10.94 6.97
N HIS A 70 -15.80 9.87 7.38
CA HIS A 70 -15.53 9.27 8.68
C HIS A 70 -14.23 8.44 8.67
N VAL A 71 -13.28 8.76 9.57
CA VAL A 71 -12.03 8.00 9.74
C VAL A 71 -12.06 7.24 11.05
N LYS A 72 -11.86 5.93 10.99
CA LYS A 72 -11.79 5.04 12.18
C LYS A 72 -10.37 4.47 12.31
N HIS A 73 -9.69 4.79 13.42
CA HIS A 73 -8.40 4.16 13.71
C HIS A 73 -8.57 2.69 14.03
N VAL A 74 -7.74 1.86 13.40
CA VAL A 74 -7.65 0.42 13.64
C VAL A 74 -6.21 0.10 14.04
N GLN A 75 -5.99 -0.11 15.34
CA GLN A 75 -4.68 -0.48 15.86
C GLN A 75 -4.45 -1.99 15.71
N ALA A 76 -3.97 -2.39 14.56
CA ALA A 76 -3.69 -3.80 14.23
C ALA A 76 -2.58 -3.89 13.18
N HIS A 77 -2.05 -5.11 12.99
CA HIS A 77 -1.11 -5.44 11.92
C HIS A 77 -1.85 -6.03 10.72
N ALA A 78 -1.33 -5.79 9.51
CA ALA A 78 -1.92 -6.28 8.26
C ALA A 78 -1.94 -7.80 8.16
N GLU A 79 -1.09 -8.49 8.91
CA GLU A 79 -1.01 -9.94 9.00
C GLU A 79 -2.18 -10.58 9.77
N LYS A 80 -3.01 -9.76 10.46
CA LYS A 80 -4.22 -10.20 11.17
C LYS A 80 -5.22 -9.05 11.23
N LEU A 81 -6.10 -8.97 10.24
CA LEU A 81 -7.07 -7.88 10.11
C LEU A 81 -8.34 -8.16 10.94
N PRO A 82 -8.81 -7.21 11.77
CA PRO A 82 -10.00 -7.37 12.59
C PRO A 82 -11.30 -7.09 11.82
N PHE A 83 -11.40 -7.64 10.61
CA PHE A 83 -12.56 -7.50 9.71
C PHE A 83 -13.10 -8.87 9.34
N ALA A 84 -14.42 -8.94 9.09
CA ALA A 84 -15.06 -10.14 8.59
C ALA A 84 -14.59 -10.45 7.14
N ASP A 85 -14.77 -11.68 6.72
CA ASP A 85 -14.53 -12.10 5.34
C ASP A 85 -15.44 -11.28 4.41
N GLN A 86 -14.90 -10.87 3.28
CA GLN A 86 -15.65 -10.19 2.20
C GLN A 86 -16.47 -8.97 2.69
N SER A 87 -15.91 -8.19 3.61
CA SER A 87 -16.58 -7.04 4.22
C SER A 87 -16.19 -5.69 3.60
N LEU A 88 -15.05 -5.58 2.93
CA LEU A 88 -14.51 -4.32 2.44
C LEU A 88 -14.60 -4.19 0.92
N ASP A 89 -14.94 -2.98 0.44
CA ASP A 89 -14.96 -2.66 -0.99
C ASP A 89 -13.55 -2.47 -1.53
N HIS A 90 -12.72 -1.75 -0.78
CA HIS A 90 -11.38 -1.39 -1.19
C HIS A 90 -10.37 -1.56 -0.05
N VAL A 91 -9.17 -2.00 -0.42
CA VAL A 91 -7.97 -1.93 0.42
C VAL A 91 -6.95 -1.06 -0.30
N VAL A 92 -6.28 -0.18 0.44
CA VAL A 92 -5.25 0.72 -0.08
C VAL A 92 -3.94 0.45 0.64
N SER A 93 -2.84 0.44 -0.09
CA SER A 93 -1.49 0.38 0.45
C SER A 93 -0.56 1.32 -0.30
N THR A 94 0.06 2.26 0.40
CA THR A 94 1.03 3.17 -0.18
C THR A 94 2.34 3.11 0.60
N TRP A 95 3.38 2.57 -0.02
CA TRP A 95 4.73 2.38 0.57
C TRP A 95 4.75 1.56 1.86
N THR A 96 3.82 0.61 2.01
CA THR A 96 3.68 -0.20 3.22
C THR A 96 3.97 -1.68 2.96
N LEU A 97 3.43 -2.28 1.89
CA LEU A 97 3.66 -3.70 1.58
C LEU A 97 5.14 -4.05 1.42
N CYS A 98 5.96 -3.10 0.96
CA CYS A 98 7.40 -3.30 0.87
C CYS A 98 8.07 -3.47 2.25
N SER A 99 7.45 -3.00 3.33
CA SER A 99 7.97 -3.01 4.71
C SER A 99 7.39 -4.12 5.59
N ILE A 100 6.21 -4.65 5.28
CA ILE A 100 5.55 -5.69 6.08
C ILE A 100 6.44 -6.94 6.20
N ALA A 101 6.64 -7.43 7.41
CA ALA A 101 7.53 -8.55 7.68
C ALA A 101 7.06 -9.85 7.02
N ARG A 102 5.78 -10.16 7.17
CA ARG A 102 5.14 -11.38 6.62
C ARG A 102 4.12 -11.00 5.55
N LEU A 103 4.64 -10.58 4.39
CA LEU A 103 3.82 -10.11 3.28
C LEU A 103 2.81 -11.16 2.79
N ASP A 104 3.19 -12.44 2.78
CA ASP A 104 2.32 -13.55 2.42
C ASP A 104 1.05 -13.62 3.28
N GLN A 105 1.20 -13.45 4.59
CA GLN A 105 0.06 -13.39 5.52
C GLN A 105 -0.78 -12.14 5.32
N ALA A 106 -0.14 -10.99 5.18
CA ALA A 106 -0.86 -9.74 4.95
C ALA A 106 -1.69 -9.81 3.65
N LEU A 107 -1.12 -10.34 2.57
CA LEU A 107 -1.85 -10.52 1.31
C LEU A 107 -2.99 -11.55 1.42
N ALA A 108 -2.83 -12.60 2.21
CA ALA A 108 -3.91 -13.56 2.50
C ALA A 108 -5.06 -12.90 3.27
N GLU A 109 -4.75 -12.06 4.26
CA GLU A 109 -5.75 -11.30 5.01
C GLU A 109 -6.44 -10.25 4.14
N ILE A 110 -5.69 -9.51 3.32
CA ILE A 110 -6.27 -8.57 2.34
C ILE A 110 -7.22 -9.32 1.40
N TYR A 111 -6.79 -10.48 0.90
CA TYR A 111 -7.64 -11.31 0.05
C TYR A 111 -8.92 -11.74 0.78
N ARG A 112 -8.81 -12.16 2.05
CA ARG A 112 -9.95 -12.60 2.86
C ARG A 112 -11.00 -11.50 3.06
N VAL A 113 -10.56 -10.30 3.46
CA VAL A 113 -11.46 -9.19 3.84
C VAL A 113 -12.07 -8.47 2.64
N LEU A 114 -11.44 -8.45 1.48
CA LEU A 114 -12.00 -7.86 0.27
C LEU A 114 -13.26 -8.62 -0.17
N LYS A 115 -14.29 -7.91 -0.60
CA LYS A 115 -15.46 -8.45 -1.31
C LYS A 115 -15.02 -9.16 -2.60
N PRO A 116 -15.84 -10.04 -3.21
CA PRO A 116 -15.50 -10.69 -4.48
C PRO A 116 -15.19 -9.69 -5.61
N THR A 117 -15.87 -8.54 -5.63
CA THR A 117 -15.65 -7.44 -6.58
C THR A 117 -14.68 -6.38 -6.05
N GLY A 118 -14.22 -6.54 -4.82
CA GLY A 118 -13.35 -5.57 -4.14
C GLY A 118 -11.97 -5.45 -4.78
N THR A 119 -11.34 -4.31 -4.61
CA THR A 119 -10.08 -3.96 -5.26
C THR A 119 -9.01 -3.58 -4.25
N LEU A 120 -7.79 -4.12 -4.41
CA LEU A 120 -6.60 -3.63 -3.74
C LEU A 120 -5.91 -2.59 -4.66
N HIS A 121 -5.73 -1.39 -4.13
CA HIS A 121 -5.04 -0.27 -4.76
C HIS A 121 -3.68 -0.08 -4.11
N LEU A 122 -2.62 0.02 -4.89
CA LEU A 122 -1.28 0.14 -4.30
C LEU A 122 -0.33 1.04 -5.08
N VAL A 123 0.53 1.73 -4.33
CA VAL A 123 1.80 2.31 -4.82
C VAL A 123 2.89 1.81 -3.90
N GLU A 124 3.83 1.04 -4.43
CA GLU A 124 4.87 0.39 -3.64
C GLU A 124 6.24 0.50 -4.27
N HIS A 125 7.25 0.63 -3.43
CA HIS A 125 8.63 0.40 -3.84
C HIS A 125 8.82 -1.08 -4.20
N VAL A 126 9.52 -1.34 -5.31
CA VAL A 126 9.65 -2.71 -5.83
C VAL A 126 11.09 -3.04 -6.25
N LYS A 127 11.37 -4.32 -6.30
CA LYS A 127 12.55 -4.84 -6.99
C LYS A 127 12.60 -4.31 -8.42
N HIS A 128 13.78 -3.86 -8.86
CA HIS A 128 13.92 -3.30 -10.21
C HIS A 128 13.55 -4.35 -11.28
N PRO A 129 12.59 -4.11 -12.17
CA PRO A 129 12.04 -5.15 -13.05
C PRO A 129 13.06 -5.69 -14.08
N ASN A 130 13.94 -4.83 -14.61
CA ASN A 130 14.72 -5.15 -15.79
C ASN A 130 16.26 -5.13 -15.61
N SER A 131 16.79 -4.73 -14.43
CA SER A 131 18.25 -4.60 -14.23
C SER A 131 18.78 -5.57 -13.18
N VAL A 132 19.43 -6.63 -13.62
CA VAL A 132 20.08 -7.62 -12.74
C VAL A 132 21.13 -6.95 -11.82
N LYS A 133 21.87 -5.96 -12.35
CA LYS A 133 22.87 -5.21 -11.55
C LYS A 133 22.21 -4.46 -10.38
N ILE A 134 21.11 -3.75 -10.65
CA ILE A 134 20.36 -3.03 -9.60
C ILE A 134 19.74 -4.04 -8.63
N GLN A 135 19.15 -5.14 -9.10
CA GLN A 135 18.59 -6.19 -8.22
C GLN A 135 19.62 -6.78 -7.27
N SER A 136 20.85 -7.04 -7.75
CA SER A 136 21.94 -7.52 -6.90
C SER A 136 22.32 -6.50 -5.84
N LEU A 137 22.40 -5.23 -6.22
CA LEU A 137 22.68 -4.14 -5.29
C LEU A 137 21.55 -3.92 -4.28
N GLN A 138 20.28 -4.00 -4.73
CA GLN A 138 19.10 -3.99 -3.86
C GLN A 138 19.17 -5.11 -2.82
N THR A 139 19.53 -6.32 -3.24
CA THR A 139 19.67 -7.47 -2.32
C THR A 139 20.78 -7.25 -1.28
N LEU A 140 21.93 -6.74 -1.72
CA LEU A 140 23.05 -6.44 -0.84
C LEU A 140 22.71 -5.35 0.20
N LEU A 141 21.98 -4.30 -0.21
CA LEU A 141 21.67 -3.15 0.65
C LEU A 141 20.36 -3.30 1.46
N THR A 142 19.53 -4.30 1.15
CA THR A 142 18.26 -4.55 1.88
C THR A 142 18.46 -4.67 3.41
N PRO A 143 19.49 -5.35 3.97
CA PRO A 143 19.66 -5.41 5.41
C PRO A 143 19.89 -4.05 6.09
N ILE A 144 20.56 -3.14 5.38
CA ILE A 144 20.80 -1.76 5.85
C ILE A 144 19.48 -0.96 5.73
N GLN A 145 18.84 -1.04 4.56
CA GLN A 145 17.60 -0.33 4.30
C GLN A 145 16.50 -0.69 5.31
N LYS A 146 16.37 -1.95 5.68
CA LYS A 146 15.39 -2.38 6.70
C LYS A 146 15.57 -1.67 8.04
N ARG A 147 16.78 -1.28 8.40
CA ARG A 147 17.06 -0.58 9.67
C ARG A 147 16.78 0.92 9.60
N ILE A 148 16.98 1.55 8.45
CA ILE A 148 16.86 3.01 8.28
C ILE A 148 15.57 3.43 7.57
N GLY A 149 14.90 2.51 6.86
CA GLY A 149 13.71 2.73 6.03
C GLY A 149 12.48 1.98 6.53
N ASP A 150 12.31 1.91 7.85
CA ASP A 150 11.11 1.34 8.49
C ASP A 150 10.72 -0.06 7.95
N GLY A 151 11.71 -0.95 7.89
CA GLY A 151 11.49 -2.33 7.44
C GLY A 151 11.48 -2.53 5.92
N CYS A 152 11.63 -1.49 5.11
CA CYS A 152 11.53 -1.58 3.65
C CYS A 152 12.56 -2.56 3.06
N HIS A 153 12.07 -3.49 2.23
CA HIS A 153 12.86 -4.45 1.48
C HIS A 153 13.06 -3.92 0.06
N LEU A 154 14.26 -3.45 -0.28
CA LEU A 154 14.59 -2.93 -1.61
C LEU A 154 14.34 -3.95 -2.74
N ASN A 155 14.53 -5.23 -2.43
CA ASN A 155 14.47 -6.33 -3.39
C ASN A 155 13.13 -7.09 -3.41
N ARG A 156 12.07 -6.51 -2.81
CA ARG A 156 10.77 -7.18 -2.75
C ARG A 156 10.08 -7.20 -4.11
N ASP A 157 9.71 -8.38 -4.56
CA ASP A 157 8.98 -8.59 -5.80
C ASP A 157 7.46 -8.59 -5.49
N ILE A 158 6.90 -7.39 -5.39
CA ILE A 158 5.49 -7.18 -5.06
C ILE A 158 4.58 -7.79 -6.13
N GLU A 159 4.92 -7.65 -7.41
CA GLU A 159 4.13 -8.20 -8.52
C GLU A 159 3.97 -9.72 -8.37
N ARG A 160 5.10 -10.42 -8.18
CA ARG A 160 5.09 -11.87 -7.97
C ARG A 160 4.32 -12.27 -6.70
N SER A 161 4.48 -11.51 -5.63
CA SER A 161 3.77 -11.80 -4.37
C SER A 161 2.26 -11.68 -4.52
N LEU A 162 1.77 -10.67 -5.25
CA LEU A 162 0.36 -10.48 -5.57
C LEU A 162 -0.19 -11.65 -6.42
N GLN A 163 0.55 -12.07 -7.45
CA GLN A 163 0.16 -13.22 -8.28
C GLN A 163 0.09 -14.52 -7.48
N GLN A 164 1.06 -14.78 -6.60
CA GLN A 164 1.07 -15.93 -5.69
C GLN A 164 -0.11 -15.91 -4.72
N ALA A 165 -0.52 -14.71 -4.27
CA ALA A 165 -1.70 -14.49 -3.42
C ALA A 165 -3.02 -14.50 -4.20
N LYS A 166 -3.02 -14.94 -5.47
CA LYS A 166 -4.20 -15.06 -6.35
C LYS A 166 -4.90 -13.73 -6.65
N PHE A 167 -4.14 -12.66 -6.78
CA PHE A 167 -4.61 -11.41 -7.34
C PHE A 167 -4.31 -11.34 -8.85
N LYS A 168 -5.25 -10.79 -9.62
CA LYS A 168 -5.07 -10.43 -11.03
C LYS A 168 -4.96 -8.90 -11.14
N PHE A 169 -4.07 -8.45 -12.00
CA PHE A 169 -3.92 -7.03 -12.32
C PHE A 169 -5.05 -6.57 -13.24
N ILE A 170 -5.75 -5.50 -12.81
CA ILE A 170 -6.66 -4.73 -13.66
C ILE A 170 -5.85 -3.69 -14.41
N GLU A 171 -4.95 -3.03 -13.67
CA GLU A 171 -4.09 -1.98 -14.16
C GLU A 171 -2.75 -2.04 -13.42
N LYS A 172 -1.65 -1.78 -14.13
CA LYS A 172 -0.32 -1.62 -13.51
C LYS A 172 0.54 -0.65 -14.29
N GLN A 173 1.31 0.15 -13.57
CA GLN A 173 2.28 1.08 -14.12
C GLN A 173 3.54 1.08 -13.26
N TYR A 174 4.70 0.95 -13.91
CA TYR A 174 5.98 1.24 -13.27
C TYR A 174 6.38 2.69 -13.53
N PHE A 175 6.92 3.34 -12.51
CA PHE A 175 7.47 4.70 -12.63
C PHE A 175 8.69 4.87 -11.74
N ASP A 176 9.44 5.92 -11.96
CA ASP A 176 10.57 6.30 -11.13
C ASP A 176 10.18 7.47 -10.23
N ALA A 177 10.33 7.30 -8.92
CA ALA A 177 10.05 8.34 -7.95
C ALA A 177 11.19 9.39 -7.97
N GLU A 178 10.82 10.65 -8.17
CA GLU A 178 11.76 11.77 -8.21
C GLU A 178 12.39 12.04 -6.85
N GLY A 179 13.67 12.40 -6.84
CA GLY A 179 14.41 12.72 -5.62
C GLY A 179 14.81 11.50 -4.78
N ILE A 180 14.53 10.27 -5.26
CA ILE A 180 14.92 9.02 -4.62
C ILE A 180 16.12 8.41 -5.37
N PRO A 181 17.15 7.90 -4.67
CA PRO A 181 18.27 7.23 -5.30
C PRO A 181 17.82 6.10 -6.24
N SER A 182 18.54 5.92 -7.37
CA SER A 182 18.18 4.95 -8.43
C SER A 182 17.96 3.52 -7.96
N ILE A 183 18.58 3.13 -6.87
CA ILE A 183 18.40 1.82 -6.23
C ILE A 183 17.01 1.64 -5.58
N ALA A 184 16.37 2.75 -5.17
CA ALA A 184 15.11 2.74 -4.46
C ALA A 184 13.98 3.50 -5.19
N GLN A 185 14.25 4.07 -6.38
CA GLN A 185 13.31 4.93 -7.09
C GLN A 185 12.19 4.17 -7.81
N LYS A 186 12.40 2.87 -8.12
CA LYS A 186 11.43 2.11 -8.91
C LYS A 186 10.19 1.78 -8.10
N MET A 187 9.04 2.27 -8.58
CA MET A 187 7.72 2.10 -7.97
C MET A 187 6.78 1.34 -8.90
N LEU A 188 5.87 0.59 -8.30
CA LEU A 188 4.72 -0.03 -8.95
C LEU A 188 3.46 0.63 -8.43
N MET A 189 2.68 1.25 -9.31
CA MET A 189 1.29 1.61 -9.06
C MET A 189 0.41 0.56 -9.72
N ALA A 190 -0.56 0.02 -8.97
CA ALA A 190 -1.44 -1.01 -9.52
C ALA A 190 -2.81 -1.02 -8.84
N ARG A 191 -3.78 -1.56 -9.59
CA ARG A 191 -5.09 -1.99 -9.11
C ARG A 191 -5.22 -3.47 -9.39
N VAL A 192 -5.54 -4.25 -8.35
CA VAL A 192 -5.67 -5.70 -8.46
C VAL A 192 -6.95 -6.17 -7.81
N GLN A 193 -7.55 -7.22 -8.36
CA GLN A 193 -8.74 -7.90 -7.84
C GLN A 193 -8.45 -9.36 -7.55
N LYS A 194 -9.32 -10.00 -6.79
CA LYS A 194 -9.29 -11.45 -6.61
C LYS A 194 -9.35 -12.16 -7.96
N LEU A 195 -8.52 -13.16 -8.13
CA LEU A 195 -8.66 -14.08 -9.26
C LEU A 195 -9.88 -14.96 -8.98
N ASN A 196 -11.02 -14.63 -9.58
CA ASN A 196 -12.19 -15.49 -9.53
C ASN A 196 -11.92 -16.67 -10.46
N PHE A 197 -11.88 -17.87 -9.91
CA PHE A 197 -12.05 -19.07 -10.73
C PHE A 197 -13.54 -19.14 -11.05
N GLU A 198 -13.94 -18.80 -12.27
CA GLU A 198 -15.25 -19.20 -12.76
C GLU A 198 -15.26 -20.72 -12.69
N ILE A 199 -16.12 -21.25 -11.84
CA ILE A 199 -16.49 -22.66 -11.91
C ILE A 199 -17.33 -22.73 -13.19
N THR A 200 -16.71 -23.10 -14.29
CA THR A 200 -17.43 -23.53 -15.49
C THR A 200 -18.05 -24.87 -15.13
N ASP A 201 -19.35 -24.83 -14.84
CA ASP A 201 -20.21 -26.04 -14.75
C ASP A 201 -20.20 -26.82 -16.08
#